data_e6f447c4e002e127fc67877ed6709ced
#
_entry.id   e6f447c4e002e127fc67877ed6709ced
#
_cell.length_a   1.000
_cell.length_b   1.000
_cell.length_c   1.000
_cell.angle_alpha   90.00
_cell.angle_beta   90.00
_cell.angle_gamma   90.00
#
_symmetry.space_group_name_H-M   'P 1'
#
loop_
_entity.id
_entity.type
_entity.pdbx_description
1 polymer ?
#
loop_
_entity_poly.entity_id
_entity_poly.type
_entity_poly.pdbx_seq_one_letter_code
_entity_poly.pdbx_strand_id
1 'polypeptide(L)'
;RAAQYLYMTSNPNETGSKHLMDDAGDGSRYSAAHAKYHPAMRSFLEEFGFYDIFIADPQNGNIIYSVFKEIDFGTSLKNGVYANTNFAEAYKLAANSRTPGESFLVDYATYTPSYLAPASFISSPIFDQDELIGVLLFQMPIDSINAVMQTREGMGESGETYIVGPDNLLPSDSRFSEESTLLKLEVDTDAANDALAGNIDTQIVDDYRGIPVLSAYTPLGIDGVQWAMLAE
;
A
#
# COMPACT_ATOMS: atom_id res chain seq x y z
N ARG A 1 -1.87 -19.39 -15.65
CA ARG A 1 -0.96 -19.24 -16.84
C ARG A 1 -1.71 -18.71 -18.07
N ALA A 2 -2.91 -19.21 -18.39
CA ALA A 2 -3.66 -18.70 -19.55
C ALA A 2 -3.97 -17.20 -19.41
N ALA A 3 -4.50 -16.77 -18.26
CA ALA A 3 -4.79 -15.36 -18.01
C ALA A 3 -3.52 -14.47 -18.05
N GLN A 4 -2.39 -14.93 -17.51
CA GLN A 4 -1.11 -14.22 -17.63
C GLN A 4 -0.70 -14.04 -19.10
N TYR A 5 -0.81 -15.10 -19.89
CA TYR A 5 -0.50 -15.00 -21.32
C TYR A 5 -1.40 -13.99 -22.03
N LEU A 6 -2.70 -14.08 -21.83
CA LEU A 6 -3.68 -13.22 -22.49
C LEU A 6 -3.59 -11.75 -22.05
N TYR A 7 -3.54 -11.49 -20.73
CA TYR A 7 -3.63 -10.15 -20.19
C TYR A 7 -2.28 -9.47 -19.93
N MET A 8 -1.17 -10.21 -19.97
CA MET A 8 0.18 -9.66 -19.86
C MET A 8 0.97 -9.79 -21.17
N THR A 9 1.23 -11.04 -21.64
CA THR A 9 2.14 -11.28 -22.77
C THR A 9 1.52 -10.87 -24.10
N SER A 10 0.27 -11.26 -24.36
CA SER A 10 -0.45 -10.97 -25.61
C SER A 10 -1.23 -9.66 -25.58
N ASN A 11 -1.23 -8.95 -24.44
CA ASN A 11 -1.88 -7.66 -24.32
C ASN A 11 -1.16 -6.64 -25.22
N PRO A 12 -1.89 -5.96 -26.14
CA PRO A 12 -1.29 -5.04 -27.10
C PRO A 12 -0.78 -3.74 -26.48
N ASN A 13 -1.22 -3.43 -25.24
CA ASN A 13 -0.77 -2.24 -24.53
C ASN A 13 0.61 -2.46 -23.91
N GLU A 14 1.37 -1.40 -23.78
CA GLU A 14 2.70 -1.42 -23.16
C GLU A 14 2.64 -1.75 -21.66
N THR A 15 3.78 -2.12 -21.08
CA THR A 15 3.93 -2.26 -19.64
C THR A 15 3.58 -0.93 -18.94
N GLY A 16 2.80 -0.99 -17.87
CA GLY A 16 2.23 0.21 -17.22
C GLY A 16 0.88 0.67 -17.80
N SER A 17 0.49 0.17 -19.01
CA SER A 17 -0.79 0.50 -19.66
C SER A 17 -1.67 -0.71 -19.91
N LYS A 18 -1.33 -1.89 -19.37
CA LYS A 18 -2.06 -3.14 -19.61
C LYS A 18 -3.49 -3.12 -19.06
N HIS A 19 -3.77 -2.26 -18.10
CA HIS A 19 -5.09 -2.00 -17.55
C HIS A 19 -6.08 -1.40 -18.55
N LEU A 20 -5.64 -0.94 -19.71
CA LEU A 20 -6.53 -0.42 -20.75
C LEU A 20 -7.24 -1.52 -21.57
N MET A 21 -6.84 -2.79 -21.40
CA MET A 21 -7.48 -3.90 -22.08
C MET A 21 -8.64 -4.47 -21.28
N ASP A 22 -9.85 -4.26 -21.74
CA ASP A 22 -11.07 -4.74 -21.08
C ASP A 22 -11.36 -6.23 -21.39
N ASP A 23 -11.10 -6.68 -22.63
CA ASP A 23 -11.38 -8.05 -23.10
C ASP A 23 -10.20 -8.60 -23.92
N ALA A 24 -9.76 -9.79 -23.60
CA ALA A 24 -8.74 -10.50 -24.37
C ALA A 24 -9.27 -11.13 -25.67
N GLY A 25 -10.59 -11.17 -25.87
CA GLY A 25 -11.23 -11.69 -27.07
C GLY A 25 -11.13 -13.21 -27.27
N ASP A 26 -10.79 -13.98 -26.21
CA ASP A 26 -10.60 -15.43 -26.27
C ASP A 26 -11.89 -16.23 -26.06
N GLY A 27 -13.03 -15.56 -25.82
CA GLY A 27 -14.32 -16.18 -25.59
C GLY A 27 -14.46 -16.91 -24.25
N SER A 28 -13.49 -16.80 -23.35
CA SER A 28 -13.54 -17.45 -22.05
C SER A 28 -14.52 -16.76 -21.09
N ARG A 29 -15.03 -17.51 -20.12
CA ARG A 29 -15.85 -16.96 -19.03
C ARG A 29 -15.07 -15.93 -18.21
N TYR A 30 -13.77 -16.06 -18.10
CA TYR A 30 -12.90 -15.09 -17.42
C TYR A 30 -12.91 -13.76 -18.16
N SER A 31 -12.65 -13.77 -19.48
CA SER A 31 -12.63 -12.54 -20.28
C SER A 31 -14.01 -11.86 -20.34
N ALA A 32 -15.09 -12.63 -20.40
CA ALA A 32 -16.44 -12.06 -20.31
C ALA A 32 -16.70 -11.38 -18.96
N ALA A 33 -16.26 -11.97 -17.85
CA ALA A 33 -16.34 -11.33 -16.53
C ALA A 33 -15.43 -10.10 -16.42
N HIS A 34 -14.21 -10.22 -16.92
CA HIS A 34 -13.24 -9.12 -16.95
C HIS A 34 -13.79 -7.92 -17.72
N ALA A 35 -14.28 -8.10 -18.93
CA ALA A 35 -14.87 -7.04 -19.75
C ALA A 35 -16.07 -6.34 -19.06
N LYS A 36 -16.82 -7.07 -18.23
CA LYS A 36 -17.96 -6.52 -17.50
C LYS A 36 -17.55 -5.68 -16.31
N TYR A 37 -16.57 -6.11 -15.54
CA TYR A 37 -16.25 -5.51 -14.22
C TYR A 37 -14.99 -4.64 -14.22
N HIS A 38 -14.04 -4.93 -15.11
CA HIS A 38 -12.76 -4.22 -15.13
C HIS A 38 -12.89 -2.71 -15.37
N PRO A 39 -13.77 -2.18 -16.26
CA PRO A 39 -13.92 -0.73 -16.43
C PRO A 39 -14.33 -0.02 -15.13
N ALA A 40 -15.22 -0.62 -14.34
CA ALA A 40 -15.65 -0.04 -13.06
C ALA A 40 -14.52 -0.08 -12.01
N MET A 41 -13.76 -1.20 -11.95
CA MET A 41 -12.61 -1.32 -11.03
C MET A 41 -11.50 -0.33 -11.38
N ARG A 42 -11.23 -0.14 -12.68
CA ARG A 42 -10.27 0.87 -13.15
C ARG A 42 -10.70 2.28 -12.79
N SER A 43 -11.97 2.65 -13.06
CA SER A 43 -12.49 3.96 -12.69
C SER A 43 -12.43 4.20 -11.18
N PHE A 44 -12.73 3.18 -10.37
CA PHE A 44 -12.61 3.26 -8.92
C PHE A 44 -11.16 3.49 -8.49
N LEU A 45 -10.21 2.75 -9.05
CA LEU A 45 -8.78 2.93 -8.78
C LEU A 45 -8.34 4.36 -9.10
N GLU A 46 -8.71 4.88 -10.28
CA GLU A 46 -8.34 6.22 -10.75
C GLU A 46 -8.96 7.32 -9.87
N GLU A 47 -10.24 7.17 -9.48
CA GLU A 47 -10.95 8.16 -8.66
C GLU A 47 -10.39 8.26 -7.24
N PHE A 48 -10.04 7.12 -6.63
CA PHE A 48 -9.51 7.07 -5.27
C PHE A 48 -7.97 7.09 -5.19
N GLY A 49 -7.30 7.01 -6.34
CA GLY A 49 -5.85 7.12 -6.44
C GLY A 49 -5.08 5.90 -5.92
N PHE A 50 -5.69 4.73 -5.82
CA PHE A 50 -4.96 3.51 -5.44
C PHE A 50 -3.92 3.16 -6.49
N TYR A 51 -2.79 2.57 -6.05
CA TYR A 51 -1.77 2.10 -7.00
C TYR A 51 -2.26 0.89 -7.79
N ASP A 52 -2.80 -0.14 -7.14
CA ASP A 52 -3.46 -1.29 -7.79
C ASP A 52 -4.58 -1.86 -6.91
N ILE A 53 -5.48 -2.63 -7.52
CA ILE A 53 -6.56 -3.37 -6.87
C ILE A 53 -6.48 -4.82 -7.30
N PHE A 54 -6.47 -5.73 -6.31
CA PHE A 54 -6.33 -7.16 -6.54
C PHE A 54 -7.49 -7.96 -5.96
N ILE A 55 -7.75 -9.12 -6.55
CA ILE A 55 -8.57 -10.17 -5.97
C ILE A 55 -7.75 -11.46 -5.97
N ALA A 56 -7.64 -12.09 -4.80
CA ALA A 56 -6.96 -13.36 -4.63
C ALA A 56 -7.93 -14.47 -4.24
N ASP A 57 -7.64 -15.68 -4.71
CA ASP A 57 -8.35 -16.90 -4.30
C ASP A 57 -8.02 -17.21 -2.83
N PRO A 58 -9.03 -17.41 -1.96
CA PRO A 58 -8.80 -17.54 -0.52
C PRO A 58 -8.18 -18.88 -0.13
N GLN A 59 -8.22 -19.91 -0.99
CA GLN A 59 -7.70 -21.23 -0.69
C GLN A 59 -6.24 -21.40 -1.07
N ASN A 60 -5.88 -20.94 -2.26
CA ASN A 60 -4.55 -21.15 -2.83
C ASN A 60 -3.71 -19.87 -2.95
N GLY A 61 -4.30 -18.69 -2.68
CA GLY A 61 -3.65 -17.40 -2.74
C GLY A 61 -3.32 -16.91 -4.14
N ASN A 62 -3.85 -17.53 -5.19
CA ASN A 62 -3.61 -17.07 -6.53
C ASN A 62 -4.25 -15.69 -6.76
N ILE A 63 -3.48 -14.73 -7.23
CA ILE A 63 -4.00 -13.43 -7.68
C ILE A 63 -4.77 -13.67 -8.98
N ILE A 64 -6.11 -13.73 -8.86
CA ILE A 64 -7.00 -14.02 -9.98
C ILE A 64 -7.40 -12.77 -10.76
N TYR A 65 -7.19 -11.59 -10.17
CA TYR A 65 -7.44 -10.30 -10.79
C TYR A 65 -6.45 -9.27 -10.25
N SER A 66 -5.98 -8.37 -11.10
CA SER A 66 -5.42 -7.07 -10.76
C SER A 66 -5.85 -6.05 -11.79
N VAL A 67 -5.80 -4.74 -11.49
CA VAL A 67 -6.08 -3.71 -12.48
C VAL A 67 -4.89 -3.57 -13.42
N PHE A 68 -3.68 -3.37 -12.92
CA PHE A 68 -2.49 -3.07 -13.73
C PHE A 68 -1.86 -4.28 -14.42
N LYS A 69 -2.11 -5.52 -13.94
CA LYS A 69 -1.53 -6.75 -14.54
C LYS A 69 0.00 -6.75 -14.51
N GLU A 70 0.57 -6.42 -13.36
CA GLU A 70 2.01 -6.51 -13.14
C GLU A 70 2.50 -7.96 -12.98
N ILE A 71 3.79 -8.16 -12.72
CA ILE A 71 4.42 -9.49 -12.74
C ILE A 71 3.93 -10.44 -11.64
N ASP A 72 3.26 -9.95 -10.62
CA ASP A 72 2.61 -10.72 -9.56
C ASP A 72 1.26 -11.31 -9.98
N PHE A 73 0.59 -10.74 -11.00
CA PHE A 73 -0.67 -11.26 -11.51
C PHE A 73 -0.59 -12.75 -11.87
N GLY A 74 -1.51 -13.55 -11.34
CA GLY A 74 -1.56 -15.00 -11.56
C GLY A 74 -0.52 -15.79 -10.78
N THR A 75 0.25 -15.17 -9.87
CA THR A 75 1.11 -15.85 -8.90
C THR A 75 0.33 -16.14 -7.61
N SER A 76 0.92 -16.96 -6.72
CA SER A 76 0.29 -17.30 -5.44
C SER A 76 0.96 -16.54 -4.29
N LEU A 77 0.16 -15.84 -3.49
CA LEU A 77 0.59 -15.21 -2.24
C LEU A 77 0.78 -16.22 -1.10
N LYS A 78 0.35 -17.47 -1.30
CA LYS A 78 0.50 -18.54 -0.32
C LYS A 78 1.79 -19.35 -0.52
N ASN A 79 2.11 -19.70 -1.77
CA ASN A 79 3.20 -20.62 -2.10
C ASN A 79 4.07 -20.12 -3.27
N GLY A 80 3.83 -18.92 -3.80
CA GLY A 80 4.55 -18.36 -4.95
C GLY A 80 5.77 -17.53 -4.52
N VAL A 81 6.37 -16.87 -5.50
CA VAL A 81 7.59 -16.06 -5.31
C VAL A 81 7.39 -14.86 -4.37
N TYR A 82 6.16 -14.42 -4.19
CA TYR A 82 5.81 -13.30 -3.32
C TYR A 82 5.21 -13.72 -1.96
N ALA A 83 5.26 -15.01 -1.61
CA ALA A 83 4.67 -15.56 -0.38
C ALA A 83 5.28 -15.03 0.94
N ASN A 84 6.44 -14.38 0.86
CA ASN A 84 7.13 -13.79 2.02
C ASN A 84 7.17 -12.25 1.97
N THR A 85 6.25 -11.62 1.26
CA THR A 85 6.12 -10.16 1.18
C THR A 85 5.02 -9.67 2.14
N ASN A 86 5.03 -8.36 2.42
CA ASN A 86 3.93 -7.69 3.14
C ASN A 86 2.59 -7.82 2.40
N PHE A 87 2.60 -7.94 1.06
CA PHE A 87 1.41 -8.26 0.28
C PHE A 87 0.81 -9.63 0.65
N ALA A 88 1.67 -10.64 0.80
CA ALA A 88 1.24 -11.97 1.25
C ALA A 88 0.79 -11.96 2.73
N GLU A 89 1.33 -11.09 3.56
CA GLU A 89 0.88 -10.88 4.93
C GLU A 89 -0.55 -10.31 4.95
N ALA A 90 -0.80 -9.24 4.21
CA ALA A 90 -2.14 -8.67 4.06
C ALA A 90 -3.15 -9.73 3.56
N TYR A 91 -2.78 -10.52 2.56
CA TYR A 91 -3.59 -11.64 2.09
C TYR A 91 -3.90 -12.65 3.21
N LYS A 92 -2.89 -13.07 3.98
CA LYS A 92 -3.05 -14.08 5.05
C LYS A 92 -3.98 -13.59 6.15
N LEU A 93 -3.90 -12.33 6.54
CA LEU A 93 -4.78 -11.73 7.54
C LEU A 93 -6.25 -11.82 7.10
N ALA A 94 -6.57 -11.33 5.91
CA ALA A 94 -7.94 -11.36 5.39
C ALA A 94 -8.43 -12.79 5.07
N ALA A 95 -7.57 -13.67 4.53
CA ALA A 95 -7.93 -15.06 4.23
C ALA A 95 -8.23 -15.91 5.51
N ASN A 96 -7.72 -15.50 6.66
CA ASN A 96 -8.00 -16.15 7.96
C ASN A 96 -9.15 -15.47 8.72
N SER A 97 -9.62 -14.30 8.31
CA SER A 97 -10.75 -13.65 8.94
C SER A 97 -12.04 -14.45 8.77
N ARG A 98 -12.93 -14.30 9.76
CA ARG A 98 -14.29 -14.85 9.76
C ARG A 98 -15.35 -13.75 9.81
N THR A 99 -14.93 -12.50 9.79
CA THR A 99 -15.79 -11.32 9.97
C THR A 99 -15.94 -10.58 8.65
N PRO A 100 -17.13 -10.55 8.04
CA PRO A 100 -17.39 -9.74 6.86
C PRO A 100 -17.11 -8.25 7.14
N GLY A 101 -16.44 -7.58 6.18
CA GLY A 101 -16.13 -6.15 6.28
C GLY A 101 -14.95 -5.78 7.17
N GLU A 102 -14.31 -6.77 7.80
CA GLU A 102 -13.04 -6.54 8.50
C GLU A 102 -11.94 -6.15 7.50
N SER A 103 -11.07 -5.23 7.88
CA SER A 103 -9.97 -4.78 7.04
C SER A 103 -8.64 -4.83 7.79
N PHE A 104 -7.57 -5.11 7.07
CA PHE A 104 -6.22 -5.27 7.60
C PHE A 104 -5.25 -4.44 6.79
N LEU A 105 -4.64 -3.45 7.43
CA LEU A 105 -3.56 -2.67 6.87
C LEU A 105 -2.23 -3.31 7.24
N VAL A 106 -1.30 -3.39 6.30
CA VAL A 106 0.08 -3.85 6.50
C VAL A 106 1.03 -2.76 6.05
N ASP A 107 2.06 -2.53 6.85
CA ASP A 107 3.01 -1.44 6.69
C ASP A 107 3.79 -1.51 5.37
N TYR A 108 4.44 -0.40 5.03
CA TYR A 108 5.28 -0.29 3.84
C TYR A 108 6.49 -1.21 3.91
N ALA A 109 6.74 -1.87 2.81
CA ALA A 109 7.97 -2.59 2.55
C ALA A 109 8.34 -2.47 1.08
N THR A 110 9.61 -2.68 0.75
CA THR A 110 10.07 -2.75 -0.65
C THR A 110 9.36 -3.87 -1.39
N TYR A 111 8.72 -3.56 -2.53
CA TYR A 111 7.94 -4.52 -3.30
C TYR A 111 8.45 -4.64 -4.74
N THR A 112 8.94 -5.82 -5.10
CA THR A 112 9.57 -6.06 -6.40
C THR A 112 8.66 -5.80 -7.60
N PRO A 113 7.38 -6.22 -7.62
CA PRO A 113 6.49 -5.92 -8.75
C PRO A 113 6.29 -4.43 -9.02
N SER A 114 6.35 -3.59 -8.00
CA SER A 114 6.31 -2.13 -8.10
C SER A 114 7.71 -1.52 -8.30
N TYR A 115 8.60 -2.19 -9.02
CA TYR A 115 9.97 -1.75 -9.34
C TYR A 115 10.81 -1.41 -8.11
N LEU A 116 10.66 -2.19 -7.05
CA LEU A 116 11.28 -1.99 -5.73
C LEU A 116 10.84 -0.70 -5.00
N ALA A 117 9.79 -0.05 -5.47
CA ALA A 117 9.17 1.03 -4.71
C ALA A 117 8.53 0.49 -3.43
N PRO A 118 8.51 1.28 -2.36
CA PRO A 118 7.76 0.96 -1.16
C PRO A 118 6.26 0.79 -1.47
N ALA A 119 5.67 -0.26 -0.93
CA ALA A 119 4.25 -0.56 -1.07
C ALA A 119 3.66 -1.00 0.28
N SER A 120 2.50 -0.48 0.59
CA SER A 120 1.65 -0.90 1.71
C SER A 120 0.35 -1.47 1.13
N PHE A 121 -0.28 -2.38 1.84
CA PHE A 121 -1.47 -3.06 1.37
C PHE A 121 -2.57 -3.05 2.44
N ILE A 122 -3.79 -2.78 2.01
CA ILE A 122 -4.97 -3.03 2.81
C ILE A 122 -5.77 -4.18 2.20
N SER A 123 -6.26 -5.09 3.03
CA SER A 123 -7.01 -6.26 2.59
C SER A 123 -8.31 -6.42 3.33
N SER A 124 -9.27 -7.09 2.70
CA SER A 124 -10.56 -7.44 3.30
C SER A 124 -11.06 -8.77 2.73
N PRO A 125 -11.69 -9.63 3.54
CA PRO A 125 -12.30 -10.87 3.06
C PRO A 125 -13.59 -10.57 2.27
N ILE A 126 -13.81 -11.32 1.19
CA ILE A 126 -15.06 -11.29 0.42
C ILE A 126 -15.87 -12.54 0.76
N PHE A 127 -17.05 -12.33 1.31
CA PHE A 127 -17.99 -13.41 1.65
C PHE A 127 -19.20 -13.44 0.71
N ASP A 128 -19.64 -14.65 0.37
CA ASP A 128 -21.00 -14.91 -0.13
C ASP A 128 -21.74 -15.66 0.98
N GLN A 129 -22.67 -14.99 1.64
CA GLN A 129 -23.26 -15.43 2.89
C GLN A 129 -22.18 -15.73 3.95
N ASP A 130 -21.98 -16.98 4.33
CA ASP A 130 -20.98 -17.40 5.31
C ASP A 130 -19.71 -18.03 4.66
N GLU A 131 -19.65 -18.10 3.33
CA GLU A 131 -18.53 -18.67 2.59
C GLU A 131 -17.53 -17.59 2.19
N LEU A 132 -16.27 -17.77 2.56
CA LEU A 132 -15.18 -16.93 2.09
C LEU A 132 -14.85 -17.29 0.63
N ILE A 133 -15.21 -16.40 -0.31
CA ILE A 133 -15.07 -16.62 -1.75
C ILE A 133 -13.90 -15.87 -2.39
N GLY A 134 -13.29 -14.91 -1.68
CA GLY A 134 -12.18 -14.12 -2.18
C GLY A 134 -11.51 -13.29 -1.11
N VAL A 135 -10.37 -12.72 -1.47
CA VAL A 135 -9.70 -11.67 -0.71
C VAL A 135 -9.50 -10.48 -1.62
N LEU A 136 -10.04 -9.34 -1.22
CA LEU A 136 -9.81 -8.05 -1.87
C LEU A 136 -8.57 -7.40 -1.26
N LEU A 137 -7.69 -6.85 -2.11
CA LEU A 137 -6.50 -6.14 -1.64
C LEU A 137 -6.32 -4.87 -2.46
N PHE A 138 -5.97 -3.78 -1.79
CA PHE A 138 -5.58 -2.52 -2.41
C PHE A 138 -4.13 -2.23 -2.09
N GLN A 139 -3.36 -1.82 -3.09
CA GLN A 139 -2.06 -1.21 -2.87
C GLN A 139 -2.26 0.28 -2.62
N MET A 140 -1.75 0.75 -1.47
CA MET A 140 -2.01 2.09 -0.97
C MET A 140 -1.28 3.16 -1.80
N PRO A 141 -1.92 4.32 -1.99
CA PRO A 141 -1.32 5.43 -2.72
C PRO A 141 -0.35 6.20 -1.82
N ILE A 142 0.95 6.08 -2.08
CA ILE A 142 1.96 6.83 -1.34
C ILE A 142 1.86 8.35 -1.56
N ASP A 143 1.49 8.75 -2.76
CA ASP A 143 1.38 10.17 -3.13
C ASP A 143 0.32 10.90 -2.29
N SER A 144 -0.76 10.22 -1.90
CA SER A 144 -1.79 10.80 -1.04
C SER A 144 -1.28 11.07 0.38
N ILE A 145 -0.46 10.19 0.94
CA ILE A 145 0.19 10.40 2.24
C ILE A 145 1.17 11.56 2.16
N ASN A 146 2.01 11.56 1.14
CA ASN A 146 2.96 12.65 0.89
C ASN A 146 2.25 13.99 0.70
N ALA A 147 1.15 14.05 -0.02
CA ALA A 147 0.38 15.27 -0.21
C ALA A 147 -0.11 15.87 1.13
N VAL A 148 -0.51 15.01 2.08
CA VAL A 148 -0.89 15.45 3.44
C VAL A 148 0.33 15.91 4.23
N MET A 149 1.40 15.11 4.27
CA MET A 149 2.59 15.40 5.08
C MET A 149 3.37 16.62 4.55
N GLN A 150 3.37 16.89 3.26
CA GLN A 150 4.05 18.04 2.66
C GLN A 150 3.22 19.32 2.66
N THR A 151 2.07 19.35 3.35
CA THR A 151 1.27 20.55 3.54
C THR A 151 2.08 21.61 4.27
N ARG A 152 2.19 22.82 3.65
CA ARG A 152 3.02 23.93 4.18
C ARG A 152 2.21 24.96 4.94
N GLU A 153 0.89 24.85 4.92
CA GLU A 153 0.02 25.84 5.56
C GLU A 153 0.21 25.79 7.08
N GLY A 154 0.54 26.96 7.64
CA GLY A 154 0.85 27.08 9.06
C GLY A 154 2.25 26.66 9.51
N MET A 155 3.04 26.01 8.63
CA MET A 155 4.37 25.48 8.96
C MET A 155 5.53 26.45 8.70
N GLY A 156 5.27 27.61 8.09
CA GLY A 156 6.30 28.57 7.76
C GLY A 156 7.37 28.02 6.80
N GLU A 157 8.58 28.57 6.87
CA GLU A 157 9.70 28.17 6.03
C GLU A 157 10.48 26.98 6.58
N SER A 158 10.51 26.84 7.91
CA SER A 158 11.32 25.85 8.64
C SER A 158 10.53 24.69 9.24
N GLY A 159 9.20 24.75 9.29
CA GLY A 159 8.39 23.70 9.89
C GLY A 159 8.18 22.50 8.93
N GLU A 160 8.06 21.31 9.47
CA GLU A 160 7.82 20.06 8.77
C GLU A 160 6.85 19.17 9.56
N THR A 161 6.06 18.38 8.85
CA THR A 161 5.35 17.23 9.40
C THR A 161 5.76 15.97 8.69
N TYR A 162 5.96 14.90 9.43
CA TYR A 162 6.33 13.60 8.88
C TYR A 162 5.84 12.46 9.77
N ILE A 163 5.82 11.26 9.19
CA ILE A 163 5.49 10.02 9.87
C ILE A 163 6.76 9.21 10.09
N VAL A 164 6.87 8.51 11.22
CA VAL A 164 7.96 7.58 11.53
C VAL A 164 7.37 6.21 11.81
N GLY A 165 7.95 5.19 11.22
CA GLY A 165 7.61 3.78 11.45
C GLY A 165 8.39 3.17 12.63
N PRO A 166 8.04 1.93 13.04
CA PRO A 166 8.68 1.24 14.18
C PRO A 166 10.15 0.89 13.93
N ASP A 167 10.61 0.98 12.72
CA ASP A 167 12.00 0.80 12.29
C ASP A 167 12.77 2.13 12.21
N ASN A 168 12.19 3.21 12.71
CA ASN A 168 12.67 4.58 12.63
C ASN A 168 12.81 5.12 11.19
N LEU A 169 12.25 4.46 10.19
CA LEU A 169 12.23 4.95 8.83
C LEU A 169 10.97 5.78 8.55
N LEU A 170 11.04 6.70 7.60
CA LEU A 170 9.90 7.50 7.19
C LEU A 170 9.03 6.75 6.18
N PRO A 171 7.74 6.46 6.46
CA PRO A 171 6.76 6.06 5.46
C PRO A 171 6.15 7.27 4.71
N SER A 172 6.83 8.41 4.73
CA SER A 172 6.51 9.64 4.00
C SER A 172 7.80 10.33 3.56
N ASP A 173 7.71 11.26 2.61
CA ASP A 173 8.87 12.05 2.21
C ASP A 173 9.05 13.29 3.08
N SER A 174 10.31 13.59 3.44
CA SER A 174 10.67 14.88 4.05
C SER A 174 10.53 16.01 3.03
N ARG A 175 9.99 17.16 3.46
CA ARG A 175 9.92 18.36 2.64
C ARG A 175 11.27 19.06 2.39
N PHE A 176 12.30 18.68 3.14
CA PHE A 176 13.65 19.24 3.06
C PHE A 176 14.58 18.42 2.18
N SER A 177 14.11 17.33 1.59
CA SER A 177 14.87 16.52 0.64
C SER A 177 14.36 16.70 -0.77
N GLU A 178 15.26 16.82 -1.74
CA GLU A 178 14.94 16.79 -3.17
C GLU A 178 14.73 15.35 -3.68
N GLU A 179 15.33 14.38 -3.01
CA GLU A 179 15.17 12.97 -3.30
C GLU A 179 14.17 12.32 -2.33
N SER A 180 13.48 11.28 -2.79
CA SER A 180 12.57 10.53 -1.93
C SER A 180 13.30 9.93 -0.73
N THR A 181 12.81 10.24 0.46
CA THR A 181 13.29 9.76 1.75
C THR A 181 12.52 8.54 2.24
N LEU A 182 11.49 8.14 1.51
CA LEU A 182 10.58 7.06 1.84
C LEU A 182 11.34 5.73 2.08
N LEU A 183 11.24 5.19 3.28
CA LEU A 183 11.96 4.02 3.79
C LEU A 183 13.50 4.07 3.60
N LYS A 184 14.07 5.28 3.58
CA LYS A 184 15.52 5.51 3.42
C LYS A 184 16.09 6.41 4.51
N LEU A 185 15.33 7.43 4.92
CA LEU A 185 15.76 8.34 5.96
C LEU A 185 15.40 7.75 7.33
N GLU A 186 16.42 7.56 8.14
CA GLU A 186 16.29 7.14 9.53
C GLU A 186 16.10 8.36 10.43
N VAL A 187 15.07 8.31 11.30
CA VAL A 187 14.73 9.34 12.30
C VAL A 187 14.79 8.70 13.68
N ASP A 188 16.01 8.48 14.17
CA ASP A 188 16.26 7.99 15.53
C ASP A 188 16.48 9.20 16.48
N THR A 189 15.38 9.89 16.78
CA THR A 189 15.35 11.06 17.68
C THR A 189 14.59 10.74 18.97
N ASP A 190 14.88 11.50 20.04
CA ASP A 190 14.18 11.33 21.31
C ASP A 190 12.67 11.49 21.14
N ALA A 191 12.23 12.47 20.33
CA ALA A 191 10.81 12.70 20.05
C ALA A 191 10.15 11.54 19.28
N ALA A 192 10.83 11.00 18.26
CA ALA A 192 10.33 9.88 17.49
C ALA A 192 10.19 8.61 18.34
N ASN A 193 11.22 8.31 19.13
CA ASN A 193 11.22 7.15 20.02
C ASN A 193 10.17 7.25 21.11
N ASP A 194 9.97 8.45 21.67
CA ASP A 194 8.94 8.68 22.70
C ASP A 194 7.53 8.55 22.14
N ALA A 195 7.28 9.08 20.93
CA ALA A 195 6.02 8.93 20.21
C ALA A 195 5.71 7.46 19.86
N LEU A 196 6.70 6.71 19.36
CA LEU A 196 6.57 5.27 19.07
C LEU A 196 6.34 4.43 20.32
N ALA A 197 6.82 4.90 21.49
CA ALA A 197 6.52 4.29 22.79
C ALA A 197 5.09 4.59 23.29
N GLY A 198 4.31 5.38 22.54
CA GLY A 198 2.91 5.68 22.84
C GLY A 198 2.68 6.99 23.58
N ASN A 199 3.71 7.83 23.73
CA ASN A 199 3.59 9.10 24.43
C ASN A 199 3.17 10.24 23.48
N ILE A 200 2.55 11.26 24.06
CA ILE A 200 2.14 12.50 23.38
C ILE A 200 2.75 13.64 24.15
N ASP A 201 3.60 14.44 23.52
CA ASP A 201 4.22 15.59 24.19
C ASP A 201 4.61 16.67 23.18
N THR A 202 5.15 17.76 23.72
CA THR A 202 5.75 18.86 22.96
C THR A 202 7.01 19.31 23.70
N GLN A 203 8.18 19.17 23.07
CA GLN A 203 9.46 19.48 23.69
C GLN A 203 10.47 20.04 22.68
N ILE A 204 11.53 20.68 23.19
CA ILE A 204 12.64 21.10 22.35
C ILE A 204 13.65 19.96 22.30
N VAL A 205 13.90 19.45 21.10
CA VAL A 205 14.83 18.35 20.83
C VAL A 205 15.65 18.66 19.59
N ASP A 206 16.75 17.96 19.37
CA ASP A 206 17.43 17.95 18.08
C ASP A 206 16.68 17.02 17.10
N ASP A 207 16.34 17.53 15.91
CA ASP A 207 15.71 16.73 14.85
C ASP A 207 16.71 15.80 14.19
N TYR A 208 16.25 15.04 13.18
CA TYR A 208 17.09 14.11 12.40
C TYR A 208 18.24 14.80 11.63
N ARG A 209 18.22 16.14 11.52
CA ARG A 209 19.29 16.98 10.92
C ARG A 209 20.25 17.50 11.99
N GLY A 210 20.00 17.25 13.28
CA GLY A 210 20.75 17.79 14.40
C GLY A 210 20.45 19.28 14.64
N ILE A 211 19.27 19.73 14.27
CA ILE A 211 18.83 21.12 14.46
C ILE A 211 17.85 21.16 15.64
N PRO A 212 18.06 22.05 16.64
CA PRO A 212 17.10 22.23 17.73
C PRO A 212 15.74 22.72 17.19
N VAL A 213 14.69 21.97 17.44
CA VAL A 213 13.32 22.24 16.99
C VAL A 213 12.35 22.12 18.16
N LEU A 214 11.20 22.79 18.06
CA LEU A 214 10.05 22.50 18.90
C LEU A 214 9.28 21.35 18.21
N SER A 215 9.39 20.16 18.78
CA SER A 215 8.73 18.95 18.27
C SER A 215 7.46 18.67 19.05
N ALA A 216 6.33 18.61 18.36
CA ALA A 216 5.06 18.09 18.85
C ALA A 216 4.79 16.75 18.20
N TYR A 217 4.52 15.72 19.00
CA TYR A 217 4.43 14.36 18.49
C TYR A 217 3.32 13.54 19.14
N THR A 218 2.84 12.53 18.38
CA THR A 218 1.78 11.63 18.83
C THR A 218 1.87 10.29 18.10
N PRO A 219 1.56 9.16 18.75
CA PRO A 219 1.32 7.92 18.02
C PRO A 219 0.07 8.05 17.14
N LEU A 220 0.09 7.44 15.97
CA LEU A 220 -1.09 7.32 15.11
C LEU A 220 -1.87 6.07 15.51
N GLY A 221 -3.15 6.24 15.86
CA GLY A 221 -4.04 5.14 16.22
C GLY A 221 -4.64 4.45 14.97
N ILE A 222 -3.77 3.92 14.09
CA ILE A 222 -4.19 3.22 12.87
C ILE A 222 -3.95 1.73 13.08
N ASP A 223 -5.02 0.93 13.03
CA ASP A 223 -4.91 -0.51 13.20
C ASP A 223 -4.05 -1.14 12.10
N GLY A 224 -3.12 -2.01 12.51
CA GLY A 224 -2.22 -2.74 11.62
C GLY A 224 -0.86 -2.09 11.38
N VAL A 225 -0.66 -0.82 11.76
CA VAL A 225 0.63 -0.13 11.66
C VAL A 225 0.97 0.58 12.98
N GLN A 226 2.24 0.66 13.29
CA GLN A 226 2.74 1.34 14.48
C GLN A 226 3.50 2.61 14.04
N TRP A 227 2.73 3.64 13.70
CA TRP A 227 3.29 4.91 13.23
C TRP A 227 3.16 6.01 14.28
N ALA A 228 4.12 6.90 14.27
CA ALA A 228 4.06 8.16 15.00
C ALA A 228 4.10 9.33 14.01
N MET A 229 3.40 10.42 14.34
CA MET A 229 3.45 11.67 13.59
C MET A 229 4.18 12.73 14.42
N LEU A 230 5.10 13.43 13.77
CA LEU A 230 5.82 14.55 14.35
C LEU A 230 5.55 15.82 13.53
N ALA A 231 5.49 16.95 14.24
CA ALA A 231 5.42 18.29 13.67
C ALA A 231 6.50 19.17 14.32
N GLU A 232 7.39 19.71 13.52
CA GLU A 232 8.61 20.40 13.96
C GLU A 232 8.80 21.75 13.28
#